data_c7fa668af7dbb1f2b0a3c39c2aa8a0a8
#
_entry.id   c7fa668af7dbb1f2b0a3c39c2aa8a0a8
#
_cell.length_a   1.000
_cell.length_b   1.000
_cell.length_c   1.000
_cell.angle_alpha   90.00
_cell.angle_beta   90.00
_cell.angle_gamma   90.00
#
_symmetry.space_group_name_H-M   'P 1'
#
loop_
_entity.id
_entity.type
_entity.pdbx_description
1 polymer ?
#
loop_
_entity_poly.entity_id
_entity_poly.type
_entity_poly.pdbx_seq_one_letter_code
_entity_poly.pdbx_strand_id
1 'polypeptide(L)'
;VSSNGNSFVKLYDDNILGWGHMFAISTYINYKNGHYGGNVFEYENPNIMGTFFSGRLIAGHGFDHTDYGAEIKKEFIRPTDYGAGASFYYQKEPIGIYPLDSTVQSRDREWNLWFGKSRYIRGLNSSFFFTGRYNDLRFTQRPDVADTLNPYFHNKRSVLLSVGLYRERFRTSSLIYGYGVNEDIAYGFRFTLTGGHT
;
A
#
# COMPACT_ATOMS: atom_id res chain seq x y z
N VAL A 1 11.84 5.41 -29.33
CA VAL A 1 10.67 5.58 -28.45
C VAL A 1 10.30 7.05 -28.50
N SER A 2 9.22 7.40 -29.19
CA SER A 2 8.73 8.79 -29.20
C SER A 2 7.99 9.02 -27.88
N SER A 3 8.54 9.82 -26.99
CA SER A 3 7.82 10.29 -25.81
C SER A 3 6.56 11.05 -26.27
N ASN A 4 5.41 10.64 -25.77
CA ASN A 4 4.14 11.34 -26.07
C ASN A 4 4.05 12.73 -25.43
N GLY A 5 5.02 13.12 -24.61
CA GLY A 5 5.10 14.41 -23.93
C GLY A 5 4.31 14.50 -22.62
N ASN A 6 3.68 13.40 -22.16
CA ASN A 6 2.98 13.38 -20.88
C ASN A 6 3.96 13.34 -19.72
N SER A 7 3.76 14.20 -18.76
CA SER A 7 4.55 14.35 -17.54
C SER A 7 3.66 14.73 -16.37
N PHE A 8 4.18 14.65 -15.17
CA PHE A 8 3.50 15.16 -14.00
C PHE A 8 4.46 15.92 -13.08
N VAL A 9 3.90 16.84 -12.32
CA VAL A 9 4.58 17.55 -11.22
C VAL A 9 3.84 17.18 -9.94
N LYS A 10 4.59 16.69 -8.96
CA LYS A 10 4.04 16.36 -7.61
C LYS A 10 4.56 17.38 -6.61
N LEU A 11 3.63 18.03 -5.93
CA LEU A 11 3.88 18.83 -4.73
C LEU A 11 3.37 18.04 -3.53
N TYR A 12 4.14 18.02 -2.46
CA TYR A 12 3.74 17.33 -1.24
C TYR A 12 4.26 18.05 0.01
N ASP A 13 3.53 17.87 1.10
CA ASP A 13 3.89 18.34 2.43
C ASP A 13 3.55 17.22 3.42
N ASP A 14 4.54 16.76 4.19
CA ASP A 14 4.40 15.66 5.15
C ASP A 14 3.89 16.12 6.51
N ASN A 15 3.76 17.43 6.71
CA ASN A 15 3.33 17.99 7.99
C ASN A 15 2.47 19.25 7.80
N ILE A 16 1.42 19.13 6.98
CA ILE A 16 0.56 20.26 6.64
C ILE A 16 0.07 20.97 7.91
N LEU A 17 0.28 22.28 7.96
CA LEU A 17 -0.06 23.15 9.09
C LEU A 17 0.51 22.69 10.45
N GLY A 18 1.51 21.82 10.48
CA GLY A 18 2.07 21.28 11.73
C GLY A 18 1.24 20.16 12.37
N TRP A 19 0.25 19.62 11.68
CA TRP A 19 -0.66 18.59 12.23
C TRP A 19 -0.12 17.15 12.07
N GLY A 20 1.04 16.99 11.44
CA GLY A 20 1.60 15.67 11.15
C GLY A 20 0.83 14.90 10.05
N HIS A 21 0.00 15.60 9.28
CA HIS A 21 -0.73 15.00 8.17
C HIS A 21 0.03 15.25 6.86
N MET A 22 0.04 14.26 5.98
CA MET A 22 0.59 14.39 4.64
C MET A 22 -0.51 14.79 3.66
N PHE A 23 -0.17 15.71 2.77
CA PHE A 23 -0.99 16.06 1.62
C PHE A 23 -0.12 16.13 0.38
N ALA A 24 -0.59 15.59 -0.72
CA ALA A 24 0.08 15.70 -2.00
C ALA A 24 -0.91 15.97 -3.13
N ILE A 25 -0.45 16.72 -4.13
CA ILE A 25 -1.13 16.92 -5.40
C ILE A 25 -0.18 16.62 -6.54
N SER A 26 -0.60 15.75 -7.44
CA SER A 26 0.08 15.46 -8.70
C SER A 26 -0.71 16.07 -9.84
N THR A 27 -0.10 17.00 -10.56
CA THR A 27 -0.70 17.67 -11.73
C THR A 27 -0.10 17.11 -13.01
N TYR A 28 -0.95 16.62 -13.90
CA TYR A 28 -0.56 15.99 -15.16
C TYR A 28 -0.65 16.98 -16.31
N ILE A 29 0.45 17.13 -17.04
CA ILE A 29 0.59 18.11 -18.13
C ILE A 29 1.34 17.47 -19.30
N ASN A 30 0.86 17.70 -20.51
CA ASN A 30 1.64 17.39 -21.71
C ASN A 30 2.53 18.58 -22.06
N TYR A 31 3.84 18.41 -21.90
CA TYR A 31 4.81 19.51 -22.09
C TYR A 31 4.98 19.92 -23.56
N LYS A 32 4.56 19.11 -24.53
CA LYS A 32 4.67 19.42 -25.96
C LYS A 32 3.59 20.38 -26.43
N ASN A 33 2.41 20.33 -25.86
CA ASN A 33 1.26 21.14 -26.29
C ASN A 33 0.58 21.90 -25.14
N GLY A 34 1.09 21.80 -23.92
CA GLY A 34 0.51 22.44 -22.74
C GLY A 34 -0.84 21.87 -22.29
N HIS A 35 -1.26 20.71 -22.83
CA HIS A 35 -2.55 20.13 -22.49
C HIS A 35 -2.56 19.65 -21.05
N TYR A 36 -3.58 20.08 -20.28
CA TYR A 36 -3.82 19.66 -18.92
C TYR A 36 -4.52 18.30 -18.88
N GLY A 37 -3.95 17.36 -18.17
CA GLY A 37 -4.43 15.98 -18.10
C GLY A 37 -5.26 15.65 -16.85
N GLY A 38 -5.19 16.49 -15.82
CA GLY A 38 -5.91 16.27 -14.57
C GLY A 38 -5.03 16.37 -13.32
N ASN A 39 -5.64 16.12 -12.17
CA ASN A 39 -4.96 16.08 -10.88
C ASN A 39 -5.29 14.80 -10.12
N VAL A 40 -4.31 14.32 -9.34
CA VAL A 40 -4.49 13.29 -8.32
C VAL A 40 -4.11 13.88 -6.97
N PHE A 41 -5.00 13.77 -6.01
CA PHE A 41 -4.85 14.21 -4.62
C PHE A 41 -4.60 13.02 -3.74
N GLU A 42 -3.65 13.14 -2.83
CA GLU A 42 -3.38 12.17 -1.77
C GLU A 42 -3.45 12.88 -0.42
N TYR A 43 -4.05 12.23 0.56
CA TYR A 43 -4.08 12.69 1.94
C TYR A 43 -3.81 11.50 2.86
N GLU A 44 -2.98 11.70 3.87
CA GLU A 44 -2.69 10.71 4.90
C GLU A 44 -2.72 11.33 6.28
N ASN A 45 -3.42 10.67 7.20
CA ASN A 45 -3.39 10.95 8.62
C ASN A 45 -2.78 9.73 9.33
N PRO A 46 -1.57 9.84 9.89
CA PRO A 46 -0.87 8.71 10.50
C PRO A 46 -1.45 8.29 11.86
N ASN A 47 -2.27 9.13 12.50
CA ASN A 47 -2.81 8.84 13.83
C ASN A 47 -4.14 9.56 14.07
N ILE A 48 -5.22 9.00 13.52
CA ILE A 48 -6.56 9.55 13.61
C ILE A 48 -6.98 9.70 15.08
N MET A 49 -7.14 10.93 15.55
CA MET A 49 -7.58 11.27 16.91
C MET A 49 -6.79 10.57 18.04
N GLY A 50 -5.51 10.23 17.81
CA GLY A 50 -4.69 9.54 18.82
C GLY A 50 -5.02 8.04 19.01
N THR A 51 -5.80 7.43 18.13
CA THR A 51 -6.25 6.02 18.24
C THR A 51 -5.24 5.01 17.71
N PHE A 52 -4.13 5.48 17.15
CA PHE A 52 -3.15 4.68 16.41
C PHE A 52 -3.68 4.08 15.10
N PHE A 53 -4.87 4.47 14.66
CA PHE A 53 -5.30 4.20 13.30
C PHE A 53 -4.72 5.25 12.36
N SER A 54 -4.12 4.80 11.27
CA SER A 54 -3.79 5.66 10.14
C SER A 54 -4.87 5.57 9.07
N GLY A 55 -5.05 6.65 8.34
CA GLY A 55 -5.98 6.72 7.21
C GLY A 55 -5.30 7.32 6.00
N ARG A 56 -5.58 6.79 4.81
CA ARG A 56 -5.12 7.33 3.53
C ARG A 56 -6.28 7.43 2.56
N LEU A 57 -6.32 8.54 1.84
CA LEU A 57 -7.26 8.79 0.76
C LEU A 57 -6.48 9.16 -0.50
N ILE A 58 -6.92 8.64 -1.64
CA ILE A 58 -6.43 9.03 -2.96
C ILE A 58 -7.63 9.28 -3.87
N ALA A 59 -7.62 10.36 -4.63
CA ALA A 59 -8.69 10.67 -5.55
C ALA A 59 -8.21 11.56 -6.70
N GLY A 60 -8.50 11.17 -7.92
CA GLY A 60 -8.24 12.01 -9.08
C GLY A 60 -8.09 11.24 -10.37
N HIS A 61 -7.67 11.98 -11.38
CA HIS A 61 -7.36 11.41 -12.68
C HIS A 61 -6.17 12.13 -13.32
N GLY A 62 -5.45 11.40 -14.16
CA GLY A 62 -4.47 11.92 -15.11
C GLY A 62 -4.98 11.73 -16.54
N PHE A 63 -4.11 11.75 -17.54
CA PHE A 63 -4.50 11.61 -18.96
C PHE A 63 -5.36 10.36 -19.21
N ASP A 64 -4.80 9.20 -18.91
CA ASP A 64 -5.43 7.91 -19.23
C ASP A 64 -5.66 7.06 -17.97
N HIS A 65 -5.32 7.55 -16.80
CA HIS A 65 -5.51 6.85 -15.54
C HIS A 65 -6.48 7.59 -14.61
N THR A 66 -7.08 6.84 -13.72
CA THR A 66 -7.97 7.34 -12.68
C THR A 66 -7.75 6.51 -11.44
N ASP A 67 -7.55 7.18 -10.30
CA ASP A 67 -7.29 6.56 -9.02
C ASP A 67 -8.28 7.06 -7.99
N TYR A 68 -9.01 6.14 -7.35
CA TYR A 68 -9.80 6.40 -6.16
C TYR A 68 -9.49 5.34 -5.12
N GLY A 69 -9.22 5.76 -3.90
CA GLY A 69 -8.92 4.80 -2.86
C GLY A 69 -9.11 5.37 -1.47
N ALA A 70 -9.40 4.49 -0.54
CA ALA A 70 -9.44 4.77 0.87
C ALA A 70 -8.86 3.59 1.64
N GLU A 71 -8.03 3.88 2.62
CA GLU A 71 -7.45 2.90 3.52
C GLU A 71 -7.57 3.41 4.96
N ILE A 72 -7.91 2.52 5.86
CA ILE A 72 -7.77 2.70 7.30
C ILE A 72 -7.10 1.47 7.89
N LYS A 73 -6.07 1.66 8.71
CA LYS A 73 -5.37 0.55 9.35
C LYS A 73 -4.78 0.94 10.69
N LYS A 74 -4.67 -0.06 11.55
CA LYS A 74 -3.88 -0.04 12.78
C LYS A 74 -2.98 -1.25 12.77
N GLU A 75 -1.69 -1.04 12.78
CA GLU A 75 -0.69 -2.11 12.89
C GLU A 75 -0.47 -2.53 14.35
N PHE A 76 0.26 -3.63 14.55
CA PHE A 76 0.65 -4.04 15.91
C PHE A 76 1.71 -3.07 16.44
N ILE A 77 1.36 -2.30 17.47
CA ILE A 77 2.25 -1.31 18.08
C ILE A 77 2.95 -1.88 19.30
N ARG A 78 2.29 -2.84 19.97
CA ARG A 78 2.80 -3.46 21.19
C ARG A 78 2.94 -4.97 21.00
N PRO A 79 3.83 -5.64 21.79
CA PRO A 79 3.98 -7.09 21.75
C PRO A 79 2.70 -7.88 22.00
N THR A 80 1.77 -7.32 22.77
CA THR A 80 0.41 -7.84 22.95
C THR A 80 -0.56 -6.77 22.51
N ASP A 81 -1.10 -6.92 21.30
CA ASP A 81 -1.97 -5.94 20.67
C ASP A 81 -2.89 -6.59 19.64
N TYR A 82 -3.79 -5.80 19.08
CA TYR A 82 -4.54 -6.14 17.88
C TYR A 82 -4.17 -5.19 16.74
N GLY A 83 -4.26 -5.71 15.54
CA GLY A 83 -4.16 -4.93 14.31
C GLY A 83 -5.37 -5.20 13.44
N ALA A 84 -5.78 -4.23 12.67
CA ALA A 84 -6.88 -4.35 11.74
C ALA A 84 -6.71 -3.34 10.60
N GLY A 85 -7.26 -3.65 9.44
CA GLY A 85 -7.29 -2.70 8.34
C GLY A 85 -8.35 -3.05 7.31
N ALA A 86 -8.80 -2.00 6.64
CA ALA A 86 -9.70 -2.07 5.52
C ALA A 86 -9.21 -1.12 4.44
N SER A 87 -9.22 -1.56 3.20
CA SER A 87 -8.95 -0.69 2.07
C SER A 87 -9.84 -1.00 0.88
N PHE A 88 -10.11 0.03 0.13
CA PHE A 88 -10.77 -0.02 -1.16
C PHE A 88 -9.98 0.81 -2.16
N TYR A 89 -9.70 0.25 -3.32
CA TYR A 89 -9.07 0.94 -4.44
C TYR A 89 -9.87 0.69 -5.72
N TYR A 90 -9.99 1.71 -6.51
CA TYR A 90 -10.47 1.68 -7.88
C TYR A 90 -9.42 2.31 -8.76
N GLN A 91 -8.96 1.58 -9.76
CA GLN A 91 -7.97 2.04 -10.71
C GLN A 91 -8.48 1.90 -12.13
N LYS A 92 -8.09 2.84 -12.95
CA LYS A 92 -8.23 2.78 -14.40
C LYS A 92 -6.90 3.20 -15.00
N GLU A 93 -6.28 2.32 -15.76
CA GLU A 93 -4.99 2.59 -16.38
C GLU A 93 -4.85 1.88 -17.74
N PRO A 94 -4.05 2.45 -18.66
CA PRO A 94 -3.69 1.76 -19.88
C PRO A 94 -2.64 0.69 -19.59
N ILE A 95 -2.88 -0.53 -20.04
CA ILE A 95 -1.96 -1.66 -19.87
C ILE A 95 -1.42 -2.07 -21.24
N GLY A 96 -0.11 -2.17 -21.35
CA GLY A 96 0.55 -2.74 -22.50
C GLY A 96 0.37 -4.26 -22.55
N ILE A 97 -0.05 -4.80 -23.68
CA ILE A 97 -0.20 -6.24 -23.89
C ILE A 97 0.97 -6.73 -24.72
N TYR A 98 1.82 -7.56 -24.10
CA TYR A 98 2.89 -8.26 -24.81
C TYR A 98 2.35 -9.58 -25.40
N PRO A 99 2.70 -9.97 -26.66
CA PRO A 99 3.66 -9.36 -27.58
C PRO A 99 3.06 -8.35 -28.60
N LEU A 100 1.79 -7.99 -28.48
CA LEU A 100 1.03 -7.28 -29.50
C LEU A 100 1.38 -5.79 -29.65
N ASP A 101 2.27 -5.24 -28.80
CA ASP A 101 2.62 -3.81 -28.74
C ASP A 101 1.37 -2.88 -28.76
N SER A 102 0.28 -3.39 -28.20
CA SER A 102 -1.01 -2.73 -28.11
C SER A 102 -1.32 -2.36 -26.66
N THR A 103 -2.13 -1.30 -26.50
CA THR A 103 -2.54 -0.81 -25.18
C THR A 103 -4.04 -1.01 -25.01
N VAL A 104 -4.46 -1.65 -23.93
CA VAL A 104 -5.86 -1.82 -23.55
C VAL A 104 -6.11 -1.12 -22.22
N GLN A 105 -7.27 -0.48 -22.09
CA GLN A 105 -7.70 0.10 -20.83
C GLN A 105 -8.10 -1.01 -19.85
N SER A 106 -7.46 -1.03 -18.69
CA SER A 106 -7.89 -1.82 -17.55
C SER A 106 -8.67 -0.97 -16.58
N ARG A 107 -9.67 -1.59 -15.95
CA ARG A 107 -10.39 -1.02 -14.81
C ARG A 107 -10.60 -2.12 -13.80
N ASP A 108 -10.10 -1.88 -12.61
CA ASP A 108 -10.26 -2.82 -11.52
C ASP A 108 -10.69 -2.14 -10.23
N ARG A 109 -11.18 -2.96 -9.33
CA ARG A 109 -11.50 -2.58 -7.96
C ARG A 109 -10.98 -3.65 -7.04
N GLU A 110 -10.36 -3.22 -5.95
CA GLU A 110 -9.82 -4.10 -4.92
C GLU A 110 -10.39 -3.74 -3.55
N TRP A 111 -10.89 -4.77 -2.85
CA TRP A 111 -11.22 -4.72 -1.43
C TRP A 111 -10.21 -5.55 -0.66
N ASN A 112 -9.67 -5.00 0.40
CA ASN A 112 -8.79 -5.72 1.30
C ASN A 112 -9.27 -5.48 2.73
N LEU A 113 -9.50 -6.57 3.47
CA LEU A 113 -9.86 -6.54 4.87
C LEU A 113 -8.90 -7.46 5.63
N TRP A 114 -8.36 -7.00 6.73
CA TRP A 114 -7.54 -7.85 7.58
C TRP A 114 -7.74 -7.54 9.06
N PHE A 115 -7.56 -8.56 9.85
CA PHE A 115 -7.55 -8.47 11.31
C PHE A 115 -6.50 -9.43 11.86
N GLY A 116 -5.87 -9.03 12.97
CA GLY A 116 -4.91 -9.87 13.65
C GLY A 116 -4.80 -9.57 15.14
N LYS A 117 -4.21 -10.51 15.84
CA LYS A 117 -3.89 -10.37 17.25
C LYS A 117 -2.50 -10.89 17.53
N SER A 118 -1.74 -10.17 18.34
CA SER A 118 -0.46 -10.61 18.87
C SER A 118 -0.53 -10.80 20.39
N ARG A 119 0.29 -11.71 20.90
CA ARG A 119 0.44 -11.97 22.32
C ARG A 119 1.90 -12.27 22.65
N TYR A 120 2.41 -11.57 23.62
CA TYR A 120 3.77 -11.81 24.13
C TYR A 120 3.83 -13.07 24.98
N ILE A 121 4.79 -13.95 24.69
CA ILE A 121 5.05 -15.21 25.42
C ILE A 121 6.34 -15.03 26.20
N ARG A 122 6.23 -14.84 27.51
CA ARG A 122 7.38 -14.59 28.40
C ARG A 122 8.44 -15.69 28.32
N GLY A 123 8.04 -16.97 28.33
CA GLY A 123 8.98 -18.09 28.27
C GLY A 123 9.84 -18.16 27.02
N LEU A 124 9.34 -17.66 25.90
CA LEU A 124 10.07 -17.58 24.62
C LEU A 124 10.70 -16.22 24.39
N ASN A 125 10.37 -15.23 25.22
CA ASN A 125 10.77 -13.83 25.02
C ASN A 125 10.49 -13.36 23.58
N SER A 126 9.31 -13.70 23.09
CA SER A 126 8.88 -13.50 21.69
C SER A 126 7.38 -13.29 21.66
N SER A 127 6.89 -12.66 20.63
CA SER A 127 5.46 -12.46 20.39
C SER A 127 4.95 -13.46 19.36
N PHE A 128 3.88 -14.14 19.69
CA PHE A 128 3.08 -14.93 18.75
C PHE A 128 2.01 -14.02 18.14
N PHE A 129 1.77 -14.17 16.85
CA PHE A 129 0.68 -13.48 16.20
C PHE A 129 -0.14 -14.43 15.31
N PHE A 130 -1.39 -14.06 15.15
CA PHE A 130 -2.31 -14.65 14.19
C PHE A 130 -2.95 -13.52 13.39
N THR A 131 -3.09 -13.69 12.08
CA THR A 131 -3.78 -12.74 11.21
C THR A 131 -4.66 -13.46 10.20
N GLY A 132 -5.81 -12.87 9.90
CA GLY A 132 -6.67 -13.25 8.79
C GLY A 132 -6.79 -12.09 7.82
N ARG A 133 -6.78 -12.39 6.51
CA ARG A 133 -6.94 -11.41 5.44
C ARG A 133 -7.92 -11.92 4.41
N TYR A 134 -8.81 -11.04 3.98
CA TYR A 134 -9.67 -11.22 2.82
C TYR A 134 -9.30 -10.19 1.77
N ASN A 135 -9.16 -10.63 0.53
CA ASN A 135 -8.93 -9.78 -0.62
C ASN A 135 -9.89 -10.17 -1.75
N ASP A 136 -10.50 -9.17 -2.41
CA ASP A 136 -11.39 -9.35 -3.57
C ASP A 136 -10.98 -8.34 -4.65
N LEU A 137 -10.24 -8.82 -5.66
CA LEU A 137 -9.82 -8.06 -6.84
C LEU A 137 -10.73 -8.41 -8.01
N ARG A 138 -11.36 -7.41 -8.60
CA ARG A 138 -12.25 -7.58 -9.75
C ARG A 138 -11.95 -6.58 -10.84
N PHE A 139 -11.80 -7.12 -12.03
CA PHE A 139 -11.68 -6.33 -13.24
C PHE A 139 -13.07 -6.13 -13.86
N THR A 140 -13.43 -4.87 -14.13
CA THR A 140 -14.64 -4.49 -14.86
C THR A 140 -14.35 -4.25 -16.34
N GLN A 141 -13.11 -3.94 -16.67
CA GLN A 141 -12.56 -3.87 -18.01
C GLN A 141 -11.14 -4.42 -17.99
N ARG A 142 -10.80 -5.31 -18.89
CA ARG A 142 -9.51 -5.98 -18.94
C ARG A 142 -9.26 -6.54 -20.34
N PRO A 143 -8.00 -6.87 -20.71
CA PRO A 143 -7.71 -7.65 -21.91
C PRO A 143 -8.35 -9.03 -21.83
N ASP A 144 -8.46 -9.69 -22.98
CA ASP A 144 -8.88 -11.10 -23.02
C ASP A 144 -7.94 -11.95 -22.18
N VAL A 145 -8.53 -12.81 -21.36
CA VAL A 145 -7.81 -13.69 -20.45
C VAL A 145 -8.20 -15.14 -20.69
N ALA A 146 -7.21 -16.02 -20.62
CA ALA A 146 -7.34 -17.47 -20.62
C ALA A 146 -6.32 -18.04 -19.62
N ASP A 147 -6.36 -19.32 -19.34
CA ASP A 147 -5.48 -19.96 -18.34
C ASP A 147 -3.99 -19.68 -18.60
N THR A 148 -3.59 -19.55 -19.86
CA THR A 148 -2.20 -19.27 -20.28
C THR A 148 -2.00 -17.85 -20.81
N LEU A 149 -3.08 -17.08 -20.99
CA LEU A 149 -3.04 -15.73 -21.54
C LEU A 149 -3.44 -14.71 -20.48
N ASN A 150 -2.56 -13.74 -20.25
CA ASN A 150 -2.83 -12.64 -19.31
C ASN A 150 -3.26 -13.08 -17.89
N PRO A 151 -2.56 -14.01 -17.23
CA PRO A 151 -3.01 -14.63 -15.97
C PRO A 151 -3.15 -13.63 -14.81
N TYR A 152 -2.50 -12.47 -14.90
CA TYR A 152 -2.56 -11.43 -13.86
C TYR A 152 -3.89 -10.67 -13.84
N PHE A 153 -4.67 -10.70 -14.92
CA PHE A 153 -5.95 -9.98 -15.05
C PHE A 153 -7.17 -10.84 -14.72
N HIS A 154 -6.97 -12.00 -14.10
CA HIS A 154 -8.08 -12.78 -13.56
C HIS A 154 -8.65 -12.12 -12.30
N ASN A 155 -9.99 -12.17 -12.18
CA ASN A 155 -10.63 -11.84 -10.91
C ASN A 155 -10.14 -12.80 -9.83
N LYS A 156 -9.74 -12.27 -8.68
CA LYS A 156 -9.20 -13.08 -7.58
C LYS A 156 -9.95 -12.77 -6.30
N ARG A 157 -10.34 -13.82 -5.61
CA ARG A 157 -10.87 -13.71 -4.26
C ARG A 157 -10.05 -14.62 -3.38
N SER A 158 -9.37 -14.08 -2.38
CA SER A 158 -8.51 -14.86 -1.51
C SER A 158 -8.87 -14.68 -0.04
N VAL A 159 -8.75 -15.76 0.70
CA VAL A 159 -8.78 -15.80 2.16
C VAL A 159 -7.46 -16.39 2.64
N LEU A 160 -6.70 -15.61 3.40
CA LEU A 160 -5.39 -15.99 3.91
C LEU A 160 -5.42 -15.97 5.43
N LEU A 161 -4.81 -16.98 6.02
CA LEU A 161 -4.56 -17.05 7.46
C LEU A 161 -3.05 -17.15 7.67
N SER A 162 -2.54 -16.37 8.61
CA SER A 162 -1.12 -16.40 8.95
C SER A 162 -0.94 -16.56 10.46
N VAL A 163 0.05 -17.35 10.82
CA VAL A 163 0.53 -17.46 12.19
C VAL A 163 2.04 -17.24 12.21
N GLY A 164 2.56 -16.71 13.28
CA GLY A 164 4.00 -16.54 13.36
C GLY A 164 4.50 -16.13 14.73
N LEU A 165 5.81 -16.16 14.82
CA LEU A 165 6.60 -15.71 15.97
C LEU A 165 7.51 -14.60 15.52
N TYR A 166 7.61 -13.54 16.31
CA TYR A 166 8.62 -12.52 16.11
C TYR A 166 9.25 -12.12 17.44
N ARG A 167 10.50 -11.73 17.35
CA ARG A 167 11.26 -11.09 18.42
C ARG A 167 11.93 -9.88 17.84
N GLU A 168 11.75 -8.77 18.47
CA GLU A 168 12.44 -7.54 18.15
C GLU A 168 13.12 -7.03 19.42
N ARG A 169 14.37 -6.68 19.31
CA ARG A 169 15.20 -6.09 20.36
C ARG A 169 15.96 -4.92 19.77
N PHE A 170 16.31 -4.00 20.60
CA PHE A 170 17.13 -2.86 20.23
C PHE A 170 18.46 -2.95 20.96
N ARG A 171 19.52 -2.63 20.25
CA ARG A 171 20.85 -2.44 20.79
C ARG A 171 21.30 -1.03 20.45
N THR A 172 21.60 -0.25 21.48
CA THR A 172 22.14 1.08 21.28
C THR A 172 23.58 0.96 20.77
N SER A 173 23.88 1.64 19.69
CA SER A 173 25.22 1.74 19.11
C SER A 173 25.51 3.20 18.80
N SER A 174 26.77 3.59 18.86
CA SER A 174 27.25 4.89 18.42
C SER A 174 28.02 4.74 17.11
N LEU A 175 28.05 5.78 16.27
CA LEU A 175 28.90 5.86 15.07
C LEU A 175 28.39 5.12 13.81
N ILE A 176 27.08 4.92 13.64
CA ILE A 176 26.56 4.31 12.41
C ILE A 176 26.20 5.36 11.36
N TYR A 177 25.38 6.34 11.71
CA TYR A 177 24.97 7.42 10.81
C TYR A 177 25.51 8.80 11.21
N GLY A 178 25.91 8.98 12.48
CA GLY A 178 26.43 10.25 12.97
C GLY A 178 27.45 10.11 14.08
N TYR A 179 28.47 10.99 14.10
CA TYR A 179 29.47 11.02 15.13
C TYR A 179 28.87 11.54 16.45
N GLY A 180 28.92 10.71 17.52
CA GLY A 180 28.44 11.10 18.86
C GLY A 180 26.92 10.98 19.05
N VAL A 181 26.16 10.43 18.11
CA VAL A 181 24.74 10.12 18.25
C VAL A 181 24.58 8.65 18.62
N ASN A 182 23.80 8.38 19.65
CA ASN A 182 23.40 7.01 19.99
C ASN A 182 22.19 6.63 19.15
N GLU A 183 22.29 5.49 18.49
CA GLU A 183 21.26 4.97 17.62
C GLU A 183 20.83 3.59 18.09
N ASP A 184 19.53 3.33 18.08
CA ASP A 184 18.97 2.03 18.43
C ASP A 184 18.85 1.17 17.19
N ILE A 185 19.66 0.12 17.11
CA ILE A 185 19.64 -0.86 16.03
C ILE A 185 18.67 -1.96 16.41
N ALA A 186 17.64 -2.12 15.60
CA ALA A 186 16.71 -3.23 15.72
C ALA A 186 17.41 -4.55 15.30
N TYR A 187 17.28 -5.58 16.10
CA TYR A 187 17.71 -6.94 15.76
C TYR A 187 16.72 -7.97 16.29
N GLY A 188 16.63 -9.09 15.62
CA GLY A 188 15.71 -10.14 16.03
C GLY A 188 15.43 -11.12 14.90
N PHE A 189 14.28 -11.77 14.98
CA PHE A 189 13.81 -12.66 13.93
C PHE A 189 12.29 -12.57 13.78
N ARG A 190 11.83 -12.93 12.59
CA ARG A 190 10.41 -13.13 12.31
C ARG A 190 10.25 -14.42 11.51
N PHE A 191 9.39 -15.28 12.01
CA PHE A 191 8.94 -16.50 11.33
C PHE A 191 7.45 -16.39 11.08
N THR A 192 7.00 -16.63 9.85
CA THR A 192 5.59 -16.56 9.47
C THR A 192 5.24 -17.74 8.57
N LEU A 193 4.16 -18.41 8.89
CA LEU A 193 3.50 -19.40 8.06
C LEU A 193 2.16 -18.84 7.59
N THR A 194 1.95 -18.82 6.28
CA THR A 194 0.70 -18.34 5.68
C THR A 194 0.13 -19.45 4.80
N GLY A 195 -1.16 -19.69 4.96
CA GLY A 195 -1.94 -20.60 4.13
C GLY A 195 -3.30 -19.98 3.79
N GLY A 196 -3.93 -20.46 2.72
CA GLY A 196 -5.23 -19.95 2.33
C GLY A 196 -5.72 -20.51 1.00
N HIS A 197 -6.80 -19.91 0.53
CA HIS A 197 -7.48 -20.26 -0.70
C HIS A 197 -7.60 -19.00 -1.57
N THR A 198 -7.44 -19.21 -2.89
CA THR A 198 -7.55 -18.14 -3.91
C THR A 198 -8.56 -18.54 -4.95
#